data_712a154c9cb191804c2e0c6ee9376e8c
#
_entry.id   712a154c9cb191804c2e0c6ee9376e8c
#
_cell.length_a   1.000
_cell.length_b   1.000
_cell.length_c   1.000
_cell.angle_alpha   90.00
_cell.angle_beta   90.00
_cell.angle_gamma   90.00
#
_symmetry.space_group_name_H-M   'P 1'
#
loop_
_entity.id
_entity.type
_entity.pdbx_description
1 polymer ?
#
loop_
_entity_poly.entity_id
_entity_poly.type
_entity_poly.pdbx_seq_one_letter_code
_entity_poly.pdbx_strand_id
1 'polypeptide(L)'
;MKIYKEVSNIKLTSVIPEIFADRKDLKSDVWNTELTFEQGKKYLIEADSGTGKSSLCSYIYGLRGDYRGKIERDGHDINKFSTNRWCDVRQAEISILFQDFRLFGELTAMENVQIKHRLSKIHNKRVIINWFEQLGIADKINTRIDHMSYGQQQRVALIRALCQRFNFLILDEPISHLDNRNSDIMRDIILSEVGHQGATLIATSIGKHMNIDYDKCLSL
;
A
#
# COMPACT_ATOMS: atom_id res chain seq x y z
N MET A 1 -17.77 -16.52 11.49
CA MET A 1 -17.33 -15.17 11.09
C MET A 1 -16.03 -14.90 11.86
N LYS A 2 -14.86 -14.82 11.16
CA LYS A 2 -13.61 -14.43 11.85
C LYS A 2 -13.77 -13.00 12.33
N ILE A 3 -13.66 -12.77 13.63
CA ILE A 3 -13.57 -11.42 14.20
C ILE A 3 -12.15 -10.96 13.92
N TYR A 4 -11.99 -10.09 12.91
CA TYR A 4 -10.69 -9.46 12.65
C TYR A 4 -10.49 -8.36 13.69
N LYS A 5 -9.36 -8.45 14.42
CA LYS A 5 -8.98 -7.42 15.38
C LYS A 5 -8.64 -6.15 14.61
N GLU A 6 -9.23 -5.03 15.00
CA GLU A 6 -8.83 -3.72 14.47
C GLU A 6 -7.40 -3.44 14.93
N VAL A 7 -6.51 -3.18 13.97
CA VAL A 7 -5.13 -2.75 14.25
C VAL A 7 -5.15 -1.25 14.32
N SER A 8 -4.76 -0.70 15.47
CA SER A 8 -4.84 0.74 15.74
C SER A 8 -3.54 1.48 15.39
N ASN A 9 -2.40 0.80 15.40
CA ASN A 9 -1.12 1.45 15.11
C ASN A 9 -0.06 0.49 14.57
N ILE A 10 0.92 1.10 13.89
CA ILE A 10 2.20 0.49 13.53
C ILE A 10 3.30 1.39 14.05
N LYS A 11 4.11 0.91 15.00
CA LYS A 11 5.21 1.65 15.60
C LYS A 11 6.55 1.16 15.07
N LEU A 12 7.39 2.11 14.66
CA LEU A 12 8.78 1.92 14.31
C LEU A 12 9.63 2.51 15.43
N THR A 13 10.60 1.73 15.93
CA THR A 13 11.56 2.19 16.95
C THR A 13 12.98 1.94 16.44
N SER A 14 13.71 3.02 16.16
CA SER A 14 15.08 3.01 15.65
C SER A 14 15.26 2.09 14.43
N VAL A 15 14.27 2.05 13.54
CA VAL A 15 14.31 1.23 12.33
C VAL A 15 15.25 1.87 11.32
N ILE A 16 16.19 1.08 10.78
CA ILE A 16 17.10 1.49 9.72
C ILE A 16 17.44 0.27 8.84
N PRO A 17 17.39 0.37 7.50
CA PRO A 17 17.87 -0.70 6.63
C PRO A 17 19.34 -1.03 6.93
N GLU A 18 19.71 -2.31 6.92
CA GLU A 18 21.09 -2.73 7.20
C GLU A 18 22.10 -2.03 6.29
N ILE A 19 21.75 -1.79 5.03
CA ILE A 19 22.61 -1.09 4.06
C ILE A 19 22.89 0.37 4.45
N PHE A 20 22.09 0.99 5.32
CA PHE A 20 22.24 2.37 5.78
C PHE A 20 22.76 2.44 7.22
N ALA A 21 22.93 1.32 7.92
CA ALA A 21 23.22 1.29 9.35
C ALA A 21 24.53 2.02 9.75
N ASP A 22 25.50 2.10 8.84
CA ASP A 22 26.80 2.75 9.08
C ASP A 22 26.87 4.19 8.57
N ARG A 23 25.79 4.73 7.99
CA ARG A 23 25.71 6.13 7.54
C ARG A 23 25.48 7.05 8.74
N LYS A 24 26.46 7.94 9.02
CA LYS A 24 26.40 8.89 10.14
C LYS A 24 25.64 10.19 9.83
N ASP A 25 25.45 10.49 8.56
CA ASP A 25 24.90 11.73 8.02
C ASP A 25 23.44 11.60 7.55
N LEU A 26 22.79 10.46 7.85
CA LEU A 26 21.41 10.20 7.44
C LEU A 26 20.44 11.11 8.21
N LYS A 27 19.88 12.09 7.53
CA LYS A 27 18.78 12.92 8.05
C LYS A 27 17.48 12.33 7.56
N SER A 28 16.65 11.85 8.47
CA SER A 28 15.37 11.23 8.15
C SER A 28 14.39 11.37 9.31
N ASP A 29 13.12 11.60 8.99
CA ASP A 29 12.03 11.56 9.97
C ASP A 29 11.56 10.13 10.28
N VAL A 30 12.04 9.14 9.53
CA VAL A 30 11.63 7.74 9.60
C VAL A 30 12.76 6.86 10.10
N TRP A 31 13.95 6.95 9.46
CA TRP A 31 15.06 6.08 9.81
C TRP A 31 15.71 6.48 11.13
N ASN A 32 15.95 5.47 11.98
CA ASN A 32 16.57 5.63 13.28
C ASN A 32 15.85 6.60 14.25
N THR A 33 14.54 6.72 14.07
CA THR A 33 13.65 7.56 14.90
C THR A 33 12.57 6.72 15.59
N GLU A 34 11.74 7.36 16.41
CA GLU A 34 10.47 6.79 16.85
C GLU A 34 9.33 7.36 15.99
N LEU A 35 8.64 6.49 15.26
CA LEU A 35 7.51 6.86 14.41
C LEU A 35 6.34 5.93 14.67
N THR A 36 5.15 6.49 14.79
CA THR A 36 3.90 5.73 14.89
C THR A 36 2.94 6.14 13.77
N PHE A 37 2.48 5.17 13.02
CA PHE A 37 1.35 5.31 12.09
C PHE A 37 0.08 4.94 12.84
N GLU A 38 -0.79 5.91 13.05
CA GLU A 38 -2.04 5.78 13.79
C GLU A 38 -3.21 5.50 12.84
N GLN A 39 -4.19 4.73 13.30
CA GLN A 39 -5.39 4.42 12.52
C GLN A 39 -6.14 5.68 12.08
N GLY A 40 -6.64 5.67 10.84
CA GLY A 40 -7.44 6.75 10.26
C GLY A 40 -6.65 7.97 9.80
N LYS A 41 -5.32 7.97 9.95
CA LYS A 41 -4.44 9.06 9.52
C LYS A 41 -3.88 8.83 8.12
N LYS A 42 -3.48 9.91 7.47
CA LYS A 42 -2.89 9.92 6.13
C LYS A 42 -1.46 10.44 6.19
N TYR A 43 -0.52 9.62 5.78
CA TYR A 43 0.92 9.91 5.81
C TYR A 43 1.48 9.96 4.39
N LEU A 44 2.28 10.99 4.12
CA LEU A 44 3.13 11.09 2.94
C LEU A 44 4.58 10.88 3.36
N ILE A 45 5.30 10.02 2.64
CA ILE A 45 6.74 9.80 2.83
C ILE A 45 7.44 10.24 1.55
N GLU A 46 8.11 11.37 1.62
CA GLU A 46 8.83 11.96 0.51
C GLU A 46 10.32 11.65 0.61
N ALA A 47 10.90 11.27 -0.50
CA ALA A 47 12.33 11.02 -0.56
C ALA A 47 12.81 10.81 -1.99
N ASP A 48 14.08 11.05 -2.19
CA ASP A 48 14.76 10.75 -3.45
C ASP A 48 14.80 9.26 -3.77
N SER A 49 15.17 8.92 -4.99
CA SER A 49 15.37 7.54 -5.39
C SER A 49 16.52 6.90 -4.59
N GLY A 50 16.36 5.66 -4.19
CA GLY A 50 17.40 4.90 -3.48
C GLY A 50 17.50 5.16 -1.97
N THR A 51 16.61 5.98 -1.38
CA THR A 51 16.60 6.27 0.07
C THR A 51 15.89 5.23 0.94
N GLY A 52 15.27 4.21 0.32
CA GLY A 52 14.67 3.09 1.04
C GLY A 52 13.14 3.12 1.16
N LYS A 53 12.40 3.94 0.38
CA LYS A 53 10.92 3.97 0.39
C LYS A 53 10.28 2.60 0.22
N SER A 54 10.63 1.89 -0.86
CA SER A 54 10.11 0.54 -1.11
C SER A 54 10.59 -0.49 -0.08
N SER A 55 11.76 -0.25 0.56
CA SER A 55 12.22 -1.05 1.68
C SER A 55 11.31 -0.87 2.90
N LEU A 56 10.97 0.39 3.25
CA LEU A 56 10.03 0.68 4.32
C LEU A 56 8.67 0.01 4.09
N CYS A 57 8.10 0.18 2.89
CA CYS A 57 6.86 -0.49 2.49
C CYS A 57 6.95 -2.02 2.65
N SER A 58 8.08 -2.60 2.24
CA SER A 58 8.35 -4.05 2.32
C SER A 58 8.52 -4.52 3.76
N TYR A 59 9.16 -3.73 4.64
CA TYR A 59 9.32 -4.04 6.06
C TYR A 59 7.96 -4.04 6.77
N ILE A 60 7.18 -2.99 6.61
CA ILE A 60 5.84 -2.87 7.22
C ILE A 60 4.91 -4.00 6.73
N TYR A 61 5.02 -4.38 5.45
CA TYR A 61 4.23 -5.47 4.87
C TYR A 61 4.78 -6.87 5.20
N GLY A 62 5.98 -6.95 5.83
CA GLY A 62 6.62 -8.20 6.26
C GLY A 62 7.18 -9.04 5.11
N LEU A 63 7.63 -8.42 4.02
CA LEU A 63 8.32 -9.10 2.91
C LEU A 63 9.83 -9.14 3.09
N ARG A 64 10.38 -8.20 3.84
CA ARG A 64 11.81 -8.08 4.13
C ARG A 64 12.03 -7.90 5.62
N GLY A 65 13.16 -8.38 6.13
CA GLY A 65 13.56 -8.27 7.54
C GLY A 65 15.01 -7.80 7.73
N ASP A 66 15.65 -7.30 6.66
CA ASP A 66 17.02 -6.81 6.64
C ASP A 66 17.11 -5.34 7.14
N TYR A 67 16.67 -5.15 8.39
CA TYR A 67 16.73 -3.88 9.10
C TYR A 67 17.15 -4.08 10.55
N ARG A 68 17.74 -3.05 11.16
CA ARG A 68 17.95 -2.94 12.61
C ARG A 68 16.78 -2.16 13.21
N GLY A 69 16.60 -2.29 14.53
CA GLY A 69 15.48 -1.68 15.24
C GLY A 69 14.28 -2.61 15.36
N LYS A 70 13.11 -2.05 15.61
CA LYS A 70 11.89 -2.81 15.91
C LYS A 70 10.69 -2.22 15.21
N ILE A 71 9.86 -3.08 14.61
CA ILE A 71 8.53 -2.72 14.07
C ILE A 71 7.48 -3.49 14.86
N GLU A 72 6.51 -2.79 15.39
CA GLU A 72 5.41 -3.34 16.16
C GLU A 72 4.07 -3.03 15.55
N ARG A 73 3.14 -3.97 15.64
CA ARG A 73 1.71 -3.80 15.34
C ARG A 73 0.94 -4.01 16.64
N ASP A 74 0.30 -2.95 17.14
CA ASP A 74 -0.39 -2.95 18.45
C ASP A 74 0.48 -3.55 19.58
N GLY A 75 1.74 -3.14 19.66
CA GLY A 75 2.69 -3.61 20.66
C GLY A 75 3.27 -5.02 20.43
N HIS A 76 2.92 -5.68 19.33
CA HIS A 76 3.45 -6.99 18.98
C HIS A 76 4.55 -6.85 17.92
N ASP A 77 5.75 -7.31 18.23
CA ASP A 77 6.90 -7.33 17.33
C ASP A 77 6.61 -8.21 16.10
N ILE A 78 6.66 -7.60 14.91
CA ILE A 78 6.34 -8.28 13.65
C ILE A 78 7.35 -9.40 13.31
N ASN A 79 8.59 -9.32 13.81
CA ASN A 79 9.60 -10.37 13.63
C ASN A 79 9.22 -11.68 14.32
N LYS A 80 8.30 -11.62 15.29
CA LYS A 80 7.78 -12.79 16.02
C LYS A 80 6.50 -13.36 15.40
N PHE A 81 6.02 -12.80 14.29
CA PHE A 81 4.82 -13.29 13.65
C PHE A 81 5.07 -14.60 12.93
N SER A 82 4.23 -15.59 13.21
CA SER A 82 4.21 -16.85 12.48
C SER A 82 3.73 -16.63 11.04
N THR A 83 4.00 -17.59 10.15
CA THR A 83 3.49 -17.58 8.77
C THR A 83 1.97 -17.42 8.73
N ASN A 84 1.23 -18.11 9.61
CA ASN A 84 -0.22 -18.01 9.70
C ASN A 84 -0.66 -16.59 10.10
N ARG A 85 0.03 -15.96 11.07
CA ARG A 85 -0.26 -14.58 11.45
C ARG A 85 -0.04 -13.61 10.29
N TRP A 86 1.05 -13.78 9.54
CA TRP A 86 1.29 -12.97 8.32
C TRP A 86 0.23 -13.19 7.24
N CYS A 87 -0.29 -14.41 7.07
CA CYS A 87 -1.40 -14.67 6.17
C CYS A 87 -2.66 -13.87 6.59
N ASP A 88 -3.01 -13.89 7.88
CA ASP A 88 -4.16 -13.12 8.40
C ASP A 88 -3.95 -11.61 8.22
N VAL A 89 -2.75 -11.10 8.53
CA VAL A 89 -2.37 -9.67 8.35
C VAL A 89 -2.57 -9.24 6.91
N ARG A 90 -2.01 -9.97 5.94
CA ARG A 90 -2.07 -9.63 4.51
C ARG A 90 -3.44 -9.88 3.89
N GLN A 91 -4.29 -10.67 4.53
CA GLN A 91 -5.64 -10.95 4.08
C GLN A 91 -6.63 -9.86 4.49
N ALA A 92 -6.45 -9.23 5.69
CA ALA A 92 -7.50 -8.42 6.28
C ALA A 92 -7.04 -7.15 7.02
N GLU A 93 -5.73 -6.96 7.24
CA GLU A 93 -5.26 -5.83 8.04
C GLU A 93 -4.41 -4.85 7.24
N ILE A 94 -3.71 -5.32 6.21
CA ILE A 94 -2.83 -4.46 5.41
C ILE A 94 -2.97 -4.77 3.93
N SER A 95 -3.14 -3.72 3.13
CA SER A 95 -3.07 -3.81 1.67
C SER A 95 -1.95 -2.97 1.12
N ILE A 96 -1.42 -3.34 -0.04
CA ILE A 96 -0.33 -2.63 -0.67
C ILE A 96 -0.49 -2.58 -2.20
N LEU A 97 -0.24 -1.40 -2.76
CA LEU A 97 0.07 -1.20 -4.15
C LEU A 97 1.59 -1.09 -4.28
N PHE A 98 2.22 -2.09 -4.89
CA PHE A 98 3.65 -2.10 -5.14
C PHE A 98 4.01 -1.24 -6.35
N GLN A 99 5.22 -0.69 -6.36
CA GLN A 99 5.76 0.07 -7.49
C GLN A 99 5.83 -0.79 -8.78
N ASP A 100 6.16 -2.08 -8.65
CA ASP A 100 6.23 -3.08 -9.73
C ASP A 100 4.89 -3.80 -10.00
N PHE A 101 3.79 -3.33 -9.39
CA PHE A 101 2.41 -3.83 -9.46
C PHE A 101 2.22 -5.29 -9.04
N ARG A 102 3.15 -6.17 -9.26
CA ARG A 102 3.10 -7.63 -8.97
C ARG A 102 1.83 -8.30 -9.49
N LEU A 103 1.46 -7.97 -10.72
CA LEU A 103 0.35 -8.61 -11.42
C LEU A 103 0.81 -9.90 -12.10
N PHE A 104 -0.13 -10.82 -12.28
CA PHE A 104 0.08 -12.05 -13.04
C PHE A 104 -0.22 -11.77 -14.51
N GLY A 105 0.79 -11.83 -15.37
CA GLY A 105 0.71 -11.44 -16.78
C GLY A 105 -0.29 -12.27 -17.59
N GLU A 106 -0.32 -13.58 -17.32
CA GLU A 106 -1.19 -14.54 -18.01
C GLU A 106 -2.66 -14.44 -17.62
N LEU A 107 -2.97 -13.81 -16.48
CA LEU A 107 -4.33 -13.62 -16.01
C LEU A 107 -4.93 -12.32 -16.57
N THR A 108 -6.24 -12.31 -16.73
CA THR A 108 -6.99 -11.11 -17.08
C THR A 108 -6.98 -10.09 -15.95
N ALA A 109 -7.37 -8.85 -16.26
CA ALA A 109 -7.50 -7.79 -15.27
C ALA A 109 -8.46 -8.19 -14.14
N MET A 110 -9.63 -8.75 -14.48
CA MET A 110 -10.61 -9.21 -13.48
C MET A 110 -10.09 -10.38 -12.65
N GLU A 111 -9.40 -11.35 -13.23
CA GLU A 111 -8.82 -12.47 -12.49
C GLU A 111 -7.78 -12.02 -11.49
N ASN A 112 -6.90 -11.07 -11.87
CA ASN A 112 -5.95 -10.45 -10.94
C ASN A 112 -6.64 -9.80 -9.73
N VAL A 113 -7.74 -9.07 -9.96
CA VAL A 113 -8.54 -8.45 -8.89
C VAL A 113 -9.20 -9.52 -8.02
N GLN A 114 -9.74 -10.58 -8.62
CA GLN A 114 -10.41 -11.66 -7.91
C GLN A 114 -9.52 -12.43 -6.96
N ILE A 115 -8.19 -12.50 -7.18
CA ILE A 115 -7.24 -13.13 -6.26
C ILE A 115 -7.39 -12.55 -4.84
N LYS A 116 -7.51 -11.23 -4.73
CA LYS A 116 -7.67 -10.54 -3.44
C LYS A 116 -9.12 -10.44 -3.00
N HIS A 117 -10.02 -10.14 -3.93
CA HIS A 117 -11.44 -10.00 -3.63
C HIS A 117 -12.05 -11.25 -2.98
N ARG A 118 -11.66 -12.46 -3.43
CA ARG A 118 -12.16 -13.72 -2.88
C ARG A 118 -11.78 -13.96 -1.42
N LEU A 119 -10.74 -13.30 -0.91
CA LEU A 119 -10.26 -13.47 0.46
C LEU A 119 -11.19 -12.81 1.49
N SER A 120 -11.77 -11.66 1.17
CA SER A 120 -12.56 -10.87 2.12
C SER A 120 -14.01 -10.62 1.69
N LYS A 121 -14.26 -10.54 0.37
CA LYS A 121 -15.59 -10.30 -0.25
C LYS A 121 -16.33 -9.08 0.34
N ILE A 122 -15.58 -8.03 0.73
CA ILE A 122 -16.19 -6.83 1.33
C ILE A 122 -16.97 -5.99 0.33
N HIS A 123 -16.68 -6.13 -0.96
CA HIS A 123 -17.38 -5.46 -2.04
C HIS A 123 -18.19 -6.43 -2.87
N ASN A 124 -19.30 -5.97 -3.42
CA ASN A 124 -20.00 -6.70 -4.46
C ASN A 124 -19.34 -6.46 -5.84
N LYS A 125 -19.63 -7.31 -6.81
CA LYS A 125 -19.06 -7.24 -8.16
C LYS A 125 -19.33 -5.88 -8.84
N ARG A 126 -20.46 -5.23 -8.54
CA ARG A 126 -20.85 -3.94 -9.14
C ARG A 126 -19.89 -2.82 -8.73
N VAL A 127 -19.45 -2.78 -7.46
CA VAL A 127 -18.47 -1.80 -6.99
C VAL A 127 -17.14 -1.95 -7.73
N ILE A 128 -16.67 -3.19 -7.90
CA ILE A 128 -15.42 -3.46 -8.62
C ILE A 128 -15.54 -3.03 -10.09
N ILE A 129 -16.65 -3.35 -10.77
CA ILE A 129 -16.87 -2.94 -12.15
C ILE A 129 -16.89 -1.41 -12.25
N ASN A 130 -17.56 -0.72 -11.32
CA ASN A 130 -17.59 0.75 -11.28
C ASN A 130 -16.17 1.37 -11.15
N TRP A 131 -15.27 0.76 -10.39
CA TRP A 131 -13.86 1.21 -10.36
C TRP A 131 -13.15 1.04 -11.71
N PHE A 132 -13.42 -0.05 -12.44
CA PHE A 132 -12.91 -0.22 -13.80
C PHE A 132 -13.44 0.87 -14.74
N GLU A 133 -14.73 1.25 -14.61
CA GLU A 133 -15.36 2.30 -15.39
C GLU A 133 -14.77 3.67 -15.05
N GLN A 134 -14.69 4.04 -13.78
CA GLN A 134 -14.12 5.32 -13.32
C GLN A 134 -12.67 5.49 -13.75
N LEU A 135 -11.89 4.42 -13.71
CA LEU A 135 -10.49 4.41 -14.14
C LEU A 135 -10.31 4.29 -15.66
N GLY A 136 -11.42 4.25 -16.45
CA GLY A 136 -11.37 4.23 -17.91
C GLY A 136 -10.73 2.97 -18.49
N ILE A 137 -10.89 1.82 -17.83
CA ILE A 137 -10.37 0.52 -18.27
C ILE A 137 -11.45 -0.58 -18.28
N ALA A 138 -12.74 -0.20 -18.37
CA ALA A 138 -13.84 -1.14 -18.38
C ALA A 138 -13.78 -2.11 -19.58
N ASP A 139 -13.32 -1.63 -20.74
CA ASP A 139 -13.10 -2.44 -21.95
C ASP A 139 -11.98 -3.46 -21.81
N LYS A 140 -11.14 -3.34 -20.78
CA LYS A 140 -9.99 -4.20 -20.49
C LYS A 140 -10.25 -5.26 -19.41
N ILE A 141 -11.44 -5.34 -18.85
CA ILE A 141 -11.77 -6.26 -17.76
C ILE A 141 -11.36 -7.71 -18.04
N ASN A 142 -11.55 -8.16 -19.29
CA ASN A 142 -11.22 -9.52 -19.75
C ASN A 142 -9.90 -9.57 -20.56
N THR A 143 -9.12 -8.50 -20.59
CA THR A 143 -7.81 -8.46 -21.26
C THR A 143 -6.74 -9.00 -20.31
N ARG A 144 -5.83 -9.82 -20.84
CA ARG A 144 -4.66 -10.30 -20.09
C ARG A 144 -3.72 -9.13 -19.77
N ILE A 145 -3.08 -9.19 -18.61
CA ILE A 145 -2.19 -8.12 -18.14
C ILE A 145 -1.01 -7.87 -19.07
N ASP A 146 -0.43 -8.93 -19.65
CA ASP A 146 0.69 -8.83 -20.60
C ASP A 146 0.32 -8.08 -21.91
N HIS A 147 -0.96 -7.89 -22.21
CA HIS A 147 -1.47 -7.11 -23.34
C HIS A 147 -1.94 -5.69 -22.93
N MET A 148 -1.66 -5.25 -21.71
CA MET A 148 -2.07 -3.95 -21.20
C MET A 148 -0.87 -2.99 -21.11
N SER A 149 -1.13 -1.69 -21.35
CA SER A 149 -0.11 -0.67 -21.12
C SER A 149 0.21 -0.54 -19.62
N TYR A 150 1.39 0.00 -19.31
CA TYR A 150 1.85 0.20 -17.93
C TYR A 150 0.82 0.96 -17.07
N GLY A 151 0.24 2.07 -17.59
CA GLY A 151 -0.80 2.82 -16.86
C GLY A 151 -2.12 2.06 -16.71
N GLN A 152 -2.46 1.12 -17.62
CA GLN A 152 -3.61 0.24 -17.46
C GLN A 152 -3.34 -0.80 -16.37
N GLN A 153 -2.14 -1.40 -16.37
CA GLN A 153 -1.71 -2.32 -15.32
C GLN A 153 -1.71 -1.67 -13.94
N GLN A 154 -1.23 -0.43 -13.82
CA GLN A 154 -1.25 0.34 -12.57
C GLN A 154 -2.67 0.49 -12.01
N ARG A 155 -3.65 0.81 -12.88
CA ARG A 155 -5.06 0.92 -12.48
C ARG A 155 -5.66 -0.40 -12.03
N VAL A 156 -5.32 -1.51 -12.70
CA VAL A 156 -5.73 -2.86 -12.24
C VAL A 156 -5.10 -3.20 -10.89
N ALA A 157 -3.83 -2.89 -10.70
CA ALA A 157 -3.14 -3.14 -9.42
C ALA A 157 -3.75 -2.32 -8.27
N LEU A 158 -4.17 -1.08 -8.53
CA LEU A 158 -4.92 -0.28 -7.57
C LEU A 158 -6.25 -0.96 -7.20
N ILE A 159 -7.08 -1.33 -8.18
CA ILE A 159 -8.36 -2.02 -7.91
C ILE A 159 -8.11 -3.27 -7.07
N ARG A 160 -7.07 -4.07 -7.41
CA ARG A 160 -6.70 -5.26 -6.65
C ARG A 160 -6.30 -4.93 -5.20
N ALA A 161 -5.61 -3.81 -4.97
CA ALA A 161 -5.24 -3.39 -3.62
C ALA A 161 -6.47 -2.96 -2.80
N LEU A 162 -7.43 -2.26 -3.42
CA LEU A 162 -8.62 -1.74 -2.76
C LEU A 162 -9.71 -2.79 -2.50
N CYS A 163 -9.76 -3.88 -3.28
CA CYS A 163 -10.87 -4.85 -3.22
C CYS A 163 -10.82 -5.81 -2.02
N GLN A 164 -9.84 -5.69 -1.13
CA GLN A 164 -9.73 -6.47 0.11
C GLN A 164 -9.98 -5.60 1.35
N ARG A 165 -10.22 -6.24 2.50
CA ARG A 165 -10.24 -5.55 3.80
C ARG A 165 -8.83 -5.08 4.19
N PHE A 166 -8.73 -3.87 4.78
CA PHE A 166 -7.49 -3.35 5.36
C PHE A 166 -7.76 -2.31 6.44
N ASN A 167 -6.85 -2.23 7.43
CA ASN A 167 -6.73 -1.12 8.37
C ASN A 167 -5.65 -0.14 7.91
N PHE A 168 -4.68 -0.63 7.12
CA PHE A 168 -3.59 0.15 6.55
C PHE A 168 -3.49 -0.11 5.05
N LEU A 169 -3.51 0.95 4.26
CA LEU A 169 -3.24 0.93 2.82
C LEU A 169 -1.88 1.57 2.56
N ILE A 170 -0.96 0.81 1.97
CA ILE A 170 0.36 1.29 1.55
C ILE A 170 0.33 1.50 0.04
N LEU A 171 0.78 2.66 -0.41
CA LEU A 171 0.92 3.00 -1.83
C LEU A 171 2.37 3.36 -2.13
N ASP A 172 3.08 2.49 -2.83
CA ASP A 172 4.48 2.72 -3.21
C ASP A 172 4.54 3.40 -4.57
N GLU A 173 4.77 4.73 -4.57
CA GLU A 173 4.83 5.61 -5.74
C GLU A 173 3.61 5.49 -6.68
N PRO A 174 2.38 5.68 -6.18
CA PRO A 174 1.15 5.31 -6.87
C PRO A 174 0.86 6.10 -8.15
N ILE A 175 1.50 7.25 -8.37
CA ILE A 175 1.20 8.15 -9.50
C ILE A 175 2.42 8.56 -10.33
N SER A 176 3.56 7.89 -10.15
CA SER A 176 4.83 8.26 -10.81
C SER A 176 4.75 8.36 -12.33
N HIS A 177 3.81 7.64 -12.97
CA HIS A 177 3.67 7.58 -14.42
C HIS A 177 2.29 8.02 -14.92
N LEU A 178 1.51 8.74 -14.10
CA LEU A 178 0.16 9.19 -14.46
C LEU A 178 0.14 10.69 -14.79
N ASP A 179 -0.75 11.05 -15.72
CA ASP A 179 -1.18 12.42 -15.91
C ASP A 179 -2.05 12.90 -14.73
N ASN A 180 -2.26 14.21 -14.64
CA ASN A 180 -2.97 14.80 -13.50
C ASN A 180 -4.41 14.33 -13.40
N ARG A 181 -5.13 14.18 -14.55
CA ARG A 181 -6.53 13.74 -14.55
C ARG A 181 -6.69 12.33 -14.01
N ASN A 182 -5.85 11.39 -14.45
CA ASN A 182 -5.87 10.02 -13.95
C ASN A 182 -5.44 9.94 -12.48
N SER A 183 -4.50 10.79 -12.07
CA SER A 183 -4.08 10.93 -10.67
C SER A 183 -5.24 11.38 -9.77
N ASP A 184 -6.04 12.36 -10.19
CA ASP A 184 -7.20 12.86 -9.43
C ASP A 184 -8.28 11.78 -9.28
N ILE A 185 -8.59 11.05 -10.34
CA ILE A 185 -9.57 9.94 -10.28
C ILE A 185 -9.08 8.85 -9.32
N MET A 186 -7.80 8.47 -9.39
CA MET A 186 -7.23 7.47 -8.49
C MET A 186 -7.30 7.95 -7.04
N ARG A 187 -6.93 9.21 -6.77
CA ARG A 187 -7.03 9.84 -5.44
C ARG A 187 -8.43 9.71 -4.87
N ASP A 188 -9.45 10.09 -5.65
CA ASP A 188 -10.83 10.11 -5.18
C ASP A 188 -11.34 8.70 -4.82
N ILE A 189 -11.01 7.70 -5.63
CA ILE A 189 -11.32 6.29 -5.34
C ILE A 189 -10.58 5.83 -4.07
N ILE A 190 -9.29 6.14 -3.94
CA ILE A 190 -8.48 5.78 -2.76
C ILE A 190 -9.07 6.42 -1.49
N LEU A 191 -9.35 7.72 -1.51
CA LEU A 191 -9.88 8.43 -0.34
C LEU A 191 -11.28 7.93 0.04
N SER A 192 -12.14 7.67 -0.94
CA SER A 192 -13.46 7.07 -0.71
C SER A 192 -13.33 5.72 0.00
N GLU A 193 -12.42 4.85 -0.46
CA GLU A 193 -12.27 3.51 0.11
C GLU A 193 -11.56 3.53 1.47
N VAL A 194 -10.53 4.36 1.64
CA VAL A 194 -9.86 4.59 2.93
C VAL A 194 -10.86 5.10 3.97
N GLY A 195 -11.70 6.06 3.60
CA GLY A 195 -12.76 6.57 4.48
C GLY A 195 -13.83 5.52 4.82
N HIS A 196 -14.27 4.73 3.81
CA HIS A 196 -15.25 3.66 4.00
C HIS A 196 -14.75 2.57 4.98
N GLN A 197 -13.46 2.24 4.95
CA GLN A 197 -12.87 1.24 5.85
C GLN A 197 -12.31 1.83 7.16
N GLY A 198 -12.32 3.17 7.36
CA GLY A 198 -11.68 3.83 8.51
C GLY A 198 -10.18 3.57 8.58
N ALA A 199 -9.55 3.40 7.44
CA ALA A 199 -8.18 2.93 7.33
C ALA A 199 -7.15 4.07 7.35
N THR A 200 -5.91 3.72 7.63
CA THR A 200 -4.74 4.59 7.51
C THR A 200 -4.16 4.49 6.10
N LEU A 201 -3.79 5.63 5.53
CA LEU A 201 -3.08 5.72 4.26
C LEU A 201 -1.60 6.02 4.50
N ILE A 202 -0.71 5.24 3.91
CA ILE A 202 0.73 5.51 3.85
C ILE A 202 1.12 5.54 2.37
N ALA A 203 1.43 6.73 1.85
CA ALA A 203 1.84 6.90 0.47
C ALA A 203 3.31 7.33 0.41
N THR A 204 4.08 6.76 -0.53
CA THR A 204 5.45 7.21 -0.83
C THR A 204 5.48 8.00 -2.12
N SER A 205 6.45 8.93 -2.23
CA SER A 205 6.60 9.79 -3.40
C SER A 205 8.05 10.13 -3.70
N ILE A 206 8.34 10.38 -5.00
CA ILE A 206 9.55 11.06 -5.48
C ILE A 206 9.10 12.38 -6.11
N GLY A 207 8.96 13.43 -5.29
CA GLY A 207 8.63 14.78 -5.75
C GLY A 207 7.19 15.00 -6.21
N LYS A 208 6.55 14.05 -6.94
CA LYS A 208 5.16 14.13 -7.36
C LYS A 208 4.28 13.25 -6.48
N HIS A 209 3.38 13.86 -5.73
CA HIS A 209 2.42 13.16 -4.88
C HIS A 209 0.96 13.50 -5.27
N MET A 210 0.02 12.67 -4.83
CA MET A 210 -1.40 12.96 -4.97
C MET A 210 -1.78 14.18 -4.13
N ASN A 211 -2.67 15.02 -4.67
CA ASN A 211 -3.20 16.18 -3.93
C ASN A 211 -4.20 15.71 -2.85
N ILE A 212 -3.66 15.24 -1.74
CA ILE A 212 -4.37 14.76 -0.54
C ILE A 212 -4.00 15.66 0.63
N ASP A 213 -4.95 15.92 1.48
CA ASP A 213 -4.70 16.55 2.77
C ASP A 213 -4.11 15.50 3.72
N TYR A 214 -2.77 15.45 3.76
CA TYR A 214 -2.02 14.52 4.61
C TYR A 214 -1.93 15.06 6.03
N ASP A 215 -2.18 14.20 7.02
CA ASP A 215 -2.01 14.54 8.44
C ASP A 215 -0.53 14.75 8.80
N LYS A 216 0.37 14.05 8.11
CA LYS A 216 1.82 14.17 8.32
C LYS A 216 2.60 13.91 7.03
N CYS A 217 3.54 14.79 6.72
CA CYS A 217 4.55 14.60 5.68
C CYS A 217 5.90 14.30 6.36
N LEU A 218 6.59 13.27 5.90
CA LEU A 218 7.83 12.76 6.47
C LEU A 218 8.89 12.66 5.39
N SER A 219 10.09 13.11 5.70
CA SER A 219 11.28 12.94 4.85
C SER A 219 12.03 11.67 5.21
N LEU A 220 12.56 10.97 4.20
CA LEU A 220 13.25 9.69 4.37
C LEU A 220 14.71 9.80 3.98
#